data_82f1e97bf6801dc7ea6c5e1e7af5ae70
#
_entry.id   82f1e97bf6801dc7ea6c5e1e7af5ae70
#
_cell.length_a   1.000
_cell.length_b   1.000
_cell.length_c   1.000
_cell.angle_alpha   90.00
_cell.angle_beta   90.00
_cell.angle_gamma   90.00
#
_symmetry.space_group_name_H-M   'P 1'
#
loop_
_entity.id
_entity.type
_entity.pdbx_description
1 polymer ?
#
loop_
_entity_poly.entity_id
_entity_poly.type
_entity_poly.pdbx_seq_one_letter_code
_entity_poly.pdbx_strand_id
1 'polypeptide(L)'
;VALAGKLKTPREIYNYVVSNLTYDYAKAGKGNDRKGSVYALKNPGSAICTEFTDLFIALSRAAGIPARELEGFAWTENPKLRPLSLSGDVLHAWPEYWDKDKNLWIQIDPTWGNTTGSIDYFTKLDFNHIVFAIHGVSDTSPLSAGFYKTNDNQKKTVTVAPKNADVNFISNLQTKIFISNVIPTYKFSTVSVGLINVQPFALYKIPVSVVSPDLKFKTQQALEVNLLPFETKDIEIGIQPKDFWLNRSFPVTVKIGLKTYE
;
A
#
# COMPACT_ATOMS: atom_id res chain seq x y z
N VAL A 1 12.30 33.83 3.53
CA VAL A 1 13.46 33.95 2.62
C VAL A 1 14.77 33.85 3.40
N ALA A 2 14.99 34.64 4.47
CA ALA A 2 16.27 34.60 5.22
C ALA A 2 16.60 33.22 5.83
N LEU A 3 15.61 32.50 6.34
CA LEU A 3 15.80 31.15 6.89
C LEU A 3 16.13 30.14 5.79
N ALA A 4 15.42 30.17 4.66
CA ALA A 4 15.70 29.29 3.52
C ALA A 4 17.09 29.51 2.91
N GLY A 5 17.65 30.73 3.05
CA GLY A 5 19.03 31.01 2.64
C GLY A 5 20.10 30.27 3.44
N LYS A 6 19.75 29.80 4.65
CA LYS A 6 20.62 29.03 5.55
C LYS A 6 20.44 27.52 5.38
N LEU A 7 19.25 27.08 4.99
CA LEU A 7 18.88 25.68 4.82
C LEU A 7 18.89 25.36 3.31
N LYS A 8 19.94 24.70 2.82
CA LYS A 8 20.20 24.53 1.38
C LYS A 8 19.83 23.15 0.85
N THR A 9 19.66 22.19 1.73
CA THR A 9 19.38 20.79 1.34
C THR A 9 18.06 20.31 1.94
N PRO A 10 17.38 19.36 1.27
CA PRO A 10 16.16 18.77 1.83
C PRO A 10 16.37 18.17 3.24
N ARG A 11 17.53 17.61 3.50
CA ARG A 11 17.88 17.05 4.82
C ARG A 11 17.97 18.13 5.91
N GLU A 12 18.61 19.25 5.61
CA GLU A 12 18.70 20.36 6.57
C GLU A 12 17.32 20.93 6.88
N ILE A 13 16.46 21.07 5.86
CA ILE A 13 15.08 21.54 6.01
C ILE A 13 14.27 20.56 6.84
N TYR A 14 14.37 19.26 6.55
CA TYR A 14 13.72 18.21 7.33
C TYR A 14 14.13 18.26 8.80
N ASN A 15 15.42 18.27 9.07
CA ASN A 15 15.93 18.34 10.43
C ASN A 15 15.45 19.59 11.17
N TYR A 16 15.41 20.74 10.47
CA TYR A 16 14.88 21.98 11.02
C TYR A 16 13.40 21.83 11.41
N VAL A 17 12.58 21.30 10.51
CA VAL A 17 11.13 21.13 10.76
C VAL A 17 10.89 20.18 11.93
N VAL A 18 11.57 19.03 11.93
CA VAL A 18 11.47 18.01 13.01
C VAL A 18 11.88 18.56 14.36
N SER A 19 12.94 19.39 14.42
CA SER A 19 13.48 19.90 15.68
C SER A 19 12.79 21.15 16.21
N ASN A 20 12.15 21.92 15.34
CA ASN A 20 11.58 23.22 15.71
C ASN A 20 10.07 23.21 15.91
N LEU A 21 9.34 22.26 15.32
CA LEU A 21 7.91 22.12 15.56
C LEU A 21 7.64 21.10 16.66
N THR A 22 6.52 21.30 17.34
CA THR A 22 5.96 20.34 18.30
C THR A 22 4.54 19.98 17.88
N TYR A 23 4.22 18.69 17.85
CA TYR A 23 2.92 18.23 17.46
C TYR A 23 1.86 18.56 18.51
N ASP A 24 0.80 19.23 18.09
CA ASP A 24 -0.33 19.59 18.94
C ASP A 24 -1.43 18.52 18.91
N TYR A 25 -1.35 17.57 19.81
CA TYR A 25 -2.32 16.49 19.94
C TYR A 25 -3.74 16.98 20.29
N ALA A 26 -3.85 18.12 20.97
CA ALA A 26 -5.16 18.68 21.32
C ALA A 26 -5.89 19.27 20.11
N LYS A 27 -5.12 19.72 19.11
CA LYS A 27 -5.63 20.24 17.84
C LYS A 27 -5.97 19.12 16.86
N ALA A 28 -5.27 18.00 16.92
CA ALA A 28 -5.48 16.88 16.02
C ALA A 28 -6.92 16.37 16.11
N GLY A 29 -7.56 16.19 14.97
CA GLY A 29 -8.93 15.64 14.90
C GLY A 29 -10.07 16.63 15.15
N LYS A 30 -9.82 17.91 15.39
CA LYS A 30 -10.85 18.92 15.65
C LYS A 30 -11.34 19.68 14.39
N GLY A 31 -10.94 19.29 13.19
CA GLY A 31 -11.37 19.96 11.95
C GLY A 31 -10.95 21.44 11.90
N ASN A 32 -9.70 21.72 12.24
CA ASN A 32 -9.18 23.08 12.22
C ASN A 32 -8.77 23.52 10.81
N ASP A 33 -8.96 24.81 10.52
CA ASP A 33 -8.49 25.37 9.25
C ASP A 33 -6.98 25.23 9.11
N ARG A 34 -6.52 24.97 7.90
CA ARG A 34 -5.11 24.97 7.52
C ARG A 34 -4.51 26.36 7.81
N LYS A 35 -3.47 26.41 8.62
CA LYS A 35 -2.85 27.68 9.06
C LYS A 35 -1.65 28.06 8.21
N GLY A 36 -1.00 27.10 7.56
CA GLY A 36 0.10 27.31 6.65
C GLY A 36 1.47 27.53 7.32
N SER A 37 2.49 27.61 6.49
CA SER A 37 3.90 27.65 6.90
C SER A 37 4.30 28.86 7.77
N VAL A 38 3.71 30.03 7.49
CA VAL A 38 3.99 31.26 8.26
C VAL A 38 3.46 31.15 9.68
N TYR A 39 2.29 30.55 9.85
CA TYR A 39 1.73 30.28 11.17
C TYR A 39 2.59 29.27 11.93
N ALA A 40 3.02 28.19 11.29
CA ALA A 40 3.88 27.18 11.87
C ALA A 40 5.19 27.78 12.42
N LEU A 41 5.81 28.68 11.66
CA LEU A 41 7.04 29.39 12.12
C LEU A 41 6.80 30.28 13.34
N LYS A 42 5.63 30.93 13.44
CA LYS A 42 5.30 31.84 14.55
C LYS A 42 4.77 31.09 15.78
N ASN A 43 4.21 29.92 15.60
CA ASN A 43 3.56 29.11 16.63
C ASN A 43 4.04 27.67 16.61
N PRO A 44 5.34 27.43 16.87
CA PRO A 44 5.93 26.10 16.67
C PRO A 44 5.34 25.00 17.55
N GLY A 45 4.71 25.34 18.67
CA GLY A 45 4.02 24.39 19.57
C GLY A 45 2.56 24.07 19.17
N SER A 46 2.08 24.58 18.03
CA SER A 46 0.68 24.38 17.58
C SER A 46 0.62 23.85 16.15
N ALA A 47 1.36 22.79 15.87
CA ALA A 47 1.47 22.18 14.56
C ALA A 47 0.83 20.80 14.52
N ILE A 48 0.12 20.48 13.44
CA ILE A 48 -0.28 19.13 13.07
C ILE A 48 0.38 18.76 11.73
N CYS A 49 0.06 17.60 11.15
CA CYS A 49 0.70 17.12 9.93
C CYS A 49 0.72 18.16 8.79
N THR A 50 -0.34 18.94 8.65
CA THR A 50 -0.43 20.00 7.62
C THR A 50 0.60 21.11 7.83
N GLU A 51 0.81 21.60 9.05
CA GLU A 51 1.80 22.63 9.35
C GLU A 51 3.24 22.13 9.19
N PHE A 52 3.53 20.88 9.57
CA PHE A 52 4.84 20.25 9.31
C PHE A 52 5.12 20.18 7.81
N THR A 53 4.14 19.71 7.03
CA THR A 53 4.21 19.59 5.58
C THR A 53 4.36 20.95 4.91
N ASP A 54 3.53 21.92 5.28
CA ASP A 54 3.57 23.28 4.74
C ASP A 54 4.89 23.97 4.96
N LEU A 55 5.44 23.83 6.17
CA LEU A 55 6.71 24.46 6.49
C LEU A 55 7.87 23.83 5.68
N PHE A 56 7.90 22.51 5.57
CA PHE A 56 8.90 21.83 4.74
C PHE A 56 8.83 22.30 3.29
N ILE A 57 7.61 22.31 2.70
CA ILE A 57 7.40 22.68 1.31
C ILE A 57 7.79 24.15 1.07
N ALA A 58 7.38 25.05 1.95
CA ALA A 58 7.68 26.47 1.80
C ALA A 58 9.19 26.77 1.87
N LEU A 59 9.91 26.12 2.80
CA LEU A 59 11.35 26.26 2.94
C LEU A 59 12.07 25.63 1.73
N SER A 60 11.65 24.46 1.28
CA SER A 60 12.21 23.79 0.10
C SER A 60 12.05 24.62 -1.15
N ARG A 61 10.85 25.10 -1.44
CA ARG A 61 10.58 25.97 -2.60
C ARG A 61 11.38 27.28 -2.54
N ALA A 62 11.50 27.88 -1.34
CA ALA A 62 12.31 29.08 -1.16
C ALA A 62 13.83 28.82 -1.31
N ALA A 63 14.30 27.58 -1.13
CA ALA A 63 15.65 27.14 -1.42
C ALA A 63 15.86 26.67 -2.86
N GLY A 64 14.82 26.77 -3.74
CA GLY A 64 14.87 26.35 -5.13
C GLY A 64 14.69 24.84 -5.34
N ILE A 65 14.19 24.14 -4.33
CA ILE A 65 13.94 22.69 -4.39
C ILE A 65 12.44 22.48 -4.64
N PRO A 66 12.02 21.84 -5.76
CA PRO A 66 10.62 21.52 -5.97
C PRO A 66 10.13 20.58 -4.86
N ALA A 67 9.00 20.93 -4.27
CA ALA A 67 8.36 20.13 -3.23
C ALA A 67 6.84 20.29 -3.30
N ARG A 68 6.12 19.25 -2.92
CA ARG A 68 4.65 19.23 -2.92
C ARG A 68 4.12 18.32 -1.81
N GLU A 69 2.85 18.49 -1.51
CA GLU A 69 2.14 17.71 -0.49
C GLU A 69 1.53 16.45 -1.09
N LEU A 70 1.61 15.40 -0.32
CA LEU A 70 0.87 14.17 -0.48
C LEU A 70 -0.17 14.08 0.62
N GLU A 71 -1.35 13.62 0.26
CA GLU A 71 -2.43 13.33 1.19
C GLU A 71 -2.84 11.88 1.09
N GLY A 72 -3.08 11.25 2.22
CA GLY A 72 -3.40 9.85 2.24
C GLY A 72 -3.63 9.31 3.63
N PHE A 73 -3.26 8.06 3.79
CA PHE A 73 -3.38 7.31 5.02
C PHE A 73 -2.01 6.82 5.48
N ALA A 74 -1.68 7.05 6.75
CA ALA A 74 -0.47 6.50 7.36
C ALA A 74 -0.84 5.75 8.63
N TRP A 75 -0.47 4.47 8.71
CA TRP A 75 -0.83 3.63 9.84
C TRP A 75 0.21 2.56 10.14
N THR A 76 0.37 2.22 11.40
CA THR A 76 1.21 1.12 11.85
C THR A 76 0.62 0.42 13.06
N GLU A 77 0.72 -0.91 13.11
CA GLU A 77 0.39 -1.70 14.30
C GLU A 77 1.44 -1.56 15.40
N ASN A 78 2.66 -1.19 15.03
CA ASN A 78 3.74 -1.05 16.00
C ASN A 78 3.55 0.24 16.83
N PRO A 79 3.23 0.13 18.12
CA PRO A 79 3.00 1.31 18.97
C PRO A 79 4.24 2.19 19.15
N LYS A 80 5.45 1.67 18.88
CA LYS A 80 6.69 2.45 18.92
C LYS A 80 6.88 3.34 17.69
N LEU A 81 6.21 3.03 16.58
CA LEU A 81 6.27 3.79 15.34
C LEU A 81 5.05 4.69 15.15
N ARG A 82 4.02 4.52 15.99
CA ARG A 82 2.79 5.28 15.94
C ARG A 82 2.96 6.61 16.68
N PRO A 83 2.51 7.74 16.13
CA PRO A 83 2.37 8.96 16.92
C PRO A 83 1.53 8.68 18.17
N LEU A 84 2.03 9.08 19.33
CA LEU A 84 1.60 8.62 20.68
C LEU A 84 0.11 8.72 21.01
N SER A 85 -0.70 9.45 20.25
CA SER A 85 -2.13 9.63 20.53
C SER A 85 -3.07 9.29 19.36
N LEU A 86 -2.55 8.77 18.24
CA LEU A 86 -3.39 8.43 17.09
C LEU A 86 -3.73 6.94 17.14
N SER A 87 -4.82 6.61 17.84
CA SER A 87 -5.32 5.25 18.04
C SER A 87 -6.41 4.85 17.05
N GLY A 88 -6.40 5.39 15.85
CA GLY A 88 -7.43 5.10 14.88
C GLY A 88 -7.04 5.46 13.46
N ASP A 89 -8.05 5.67 12.66
CA ASP A 89 -7.99 6.11 11.29
C ASP A 89 -7.19 7.43 11.17
N VAL A 90 -6.02 7.34 10.57
CA VAL A 90 -5.11 8.47 10.41
C VAL A 90 -5.06 8.87 8.94
N LEU A 91 -5.97 9.76 8.55
CA LEU A 91 -5.77 10.55 7.36
C LEU A 91 -4.61 11.51 7.64
N HIS A 92 -3.62 11.53 6.75
CA HIS A 92 -2.33 12.14 6.98
C HIS A 92 -1.86 12.92 5.76
N ALA A 93 -1.08 13.97 6.01
CA ALA A 93 -0.38 14.74 5.01
C ALA A 93 1.12 14.69 5.26
N TRP A 94 1.90 14.49 4.20
CA TRP A 94 3.35 14.50 4.25
C TRP A 94 3.92 15.06 2.94
N PRO A 95 5.17 15.61 2.94
CA PRO A 95 5.74 16.17 1.74
C PRO A 95 6.54 15.15 0.93
N GLU A 96 6.71 15.46 -0.35
CA GLU A 96 7.76 14.93 -1.18
C GLU A 96 8.55 16.05 -1.86
N TYR A 97 9.82 15.81 -2.15
CA TYR A 97 10.69 16.74 -2.85
C TYR A 97 11.34 16.10 -4.07
N TRP A 98 11.69 16.91 -5.06
CA TRP A 98 12.38 16.44 -6.24
C TRP A 98 13.87 16.31 -5.99
N ASP A 99 14.39 15.08 -6.08
CA ASP A 99 15.80 14.78 -6.04
C ASP A 99 16.37 14.80 -7.47
N LYS A 100 17.17 15.83 -7.78
CA LYS A 100 17.74 16.03 -9.12
C LYS A 100 18.74 14.94 -9.52
N ASP A 101 19.48 14.42 -8.55
CA ASP A 101 20.53 13.43 -8.79
C ASP A 101 19.91 12.05 -9.10
N LYS A 102 18.83 11.72 -8.44
CA LYS A 102 18.10 10.48 -8.66
C LYS A 102 17.03 10.59 -9.73
N ASN A 103 16.69 11.82 -10.14
CA ASN A 103 15.63 12.12 -11.10
C ASN A 103 14.27 11.54 -10.71
N LEU A 104 13.90 11.70 -9.43
CA LEU A 104 12.62 11.20 -8.90
C LEU A 104 12.14 12.01 -7.68
N TRP A 105 10.85 11.89 -7.38
CA TRP A 105 10.24 12.41 -6.18
C TRP A 105 10.55 11.51 -4.98
N ILE A 106 11.06 12.12 -3.88
CA ILE A 106 11.37 11.42 -2.64
C ILE A 106 10.35 11.84 -1.59
N GLN A 107 9.59 10.87 -1.12
CA GLN A 107 8.65 11.05 -0.01
C GLN A 107 9.39 11.01 1.33
N ILE A 108 8.98 11.87 2.24
CA ILE A 108 9.52 11.96 3.60
C ILE A 108 8.38 12.31 4.58
N ASP A 109 8.57 12.06 5.87
CA ASP A 109 7.58 12.46 6.86
C ASP A 109 8.21 13.15 8.08
N PRO A 110 8.25 14.49 8.09
CA PRO A 110 8.76 15.24 9.22
C PRO A 110 7.82 15.17 10.45
N THR A 111 6.52 14.92 10.26
CA THR A 111 5.59 14.76 11.38
C THR A 111 5.90 13.50 12.17
N TRP A 112 6.00 12.37 11.49
CA TRP A 112 6.35 11.11 12.16
C TRP A 112 7.81 11.11 12.64
N GLY A 113 8.71 11.79 11.96
CA GLY A 113 10.06 12.04 12.44
C GLY A 113 10.09 12.74 13.79
N ASN A 114 9.16 13.70 14.04
CA ASN A 114 9.00 14.38 15.32
C ASN A 114 8.30 13.52 16.39
N THR A 115 7.19 12.82 16.01
CA THR A 115 6.27 12.19 16.97
C THR A 115 6.63 10.77 17.37
N THR A 116 7.56 10.11 16.68
CA THR A 116 7.94 8.70 16.92
C THR A 116 9.26 8.53 17.68
N GLY A 117 9.79 9.59 18.26
CA GLY A 117 10.99 9.51 19.09
C GLY A 117 12.28 9.37 18.29
N SER A 118 12.40 10.10 17.18
CA SER A 118 13.62 10.23 16.35
C SER A 118 13.84 9.13 15.30
N ILE A 119 12.81 8.46 14.86
CA ILE A 119 12.91 7.60 13.65
C ILE A 119 13.14 8.51 12.45
N ASP A 120 14.17 8.18 11.66
CA ASP A 120 14.55 8.99 10.50
C ASP A 120 13.62 8.72 9.28
N TYR A 121 12.45 9.34 9.28
CA TYR A 121 11.50 9.30 8.16
C TYR A 121 11.94 10.13 6.93
N PHE A 122 13.14 10.58 6.91
CA PHE A 122 13.75 11.12 5.70
C PHE A 122 14.36 10.04 4.80
N THR A 123 14.99 9.02 5.40
CA THR A 123 15.62 7.92 4.65
C THR A 123 14.87 6.60 4.77
N LYS A 124 13.94 6.51 5.70
CA LYS A 124 13.26 5.26 6.06
C LYS A 124 11.74 5.43 6.08
N LEU A 125 11.19 6.10 5.06
CA LEU A 125 9.75 6.09 4.89
C LEU A 125 9.30 4.65 4.67
N ASP A 126 8.26 4.23 5.38
CA ASP A 126 7.73 2.88 5.31
C ASP A 126 6.60 2.74 4.25
N PHE A 127 6.21 1.49 3.98
CA PHE A 127 5.11 1.19 3.07
C PHE A 127 3.71 1.36 3.69
N ASN A 128 3.62 1.86 4.90
CA ASN A 128 2.36 2.15 5.58
C ASN A 128 1.82 3.53 5.25
N HIS A 129 2.54 4.32 4.47
CA HIS A 129 2.11 5.58 3.89
C HIS A 129 1.48 5.33 2.52
N ILE A 130 0.16 5.47 2.44
CA ILE A 130 -0.61 5.20 1.22
C ILE A 130 -1.15 6.52 0.69
N VAL A 131 -0.66 6.95 -0.47
CA VAL A 131 -1.07 8.21 -1.12
C VAL A 131 -2.44 8.04 -1.77
N PHE A 132 -3.35 8.97 -1.48
CA PHE A 132 -4.66 9.09 -2.16
C PHE A 132 -4.67 10.24 -3.16
N ALA A 133 -4.02 11.36 -2.82
CA ALA A 133 -3.97 12.54 -3.65
C ALA A 133 -2.62 13.24 -3.56
N ILE A 134 -2.24 13.88 -4.65
CA ILE A 134 -1.07 14.75 -4.76
C ILE A 134 -1.58 16.17 -4.93
N HIS A 135 -1.20 17.09 -4.03
CA HIS A 135 -1.52 18.50 -4.15
C HIS A 135 -0.79 19.12 -5.34
N GLY A 136 -1.57 19.67 -6.24
CA GLY A 136 -1.08 20.35 -7.43
C GLY A 136 -0.85 21.83 -7.23
N VAL A 137 -1.47 22.65 -8.08
CA VAL A 137 -1.34 24.12 -8.09
C VAL A 137 -2.31 24.79 -7.11
N SER A 138 -3.45 24.17 -6.84
CA SER A 138 -4.47 24.69 -5.93
C SER A 138 -4.04 24.50 -4.48
N ASP A 139 -4.21 25.51 -3.64
CA ASP A 139 -4.03 25.45 -2.18
C ASP A 139 -5.29 25.00 -1.44
N THR A 140 -6.42 24.87 -2.16
CA THR A 140 -7.73 24.52 -1.60
C THR A 140 -8.27 23.17 -2.08
N SER A 141 -7.63 22.52 -3.04
CA SER A 141 -8.08 21.26 -3.62
C SER A 141 -6.90 20.35 -3.98
N PRO A 142 -6.91 19.10 -3.58
CA PRO A 142 -7.90 18.44 -2.71
C PRO A 142 -7.92 19.03 -1.29
N LEU A 143 -8.98 18.76 -0.52
CA LEU A 143 -9.02 19.15 0.89
C LEU A 143 -7.94 18.41 1.67
N SER A 144 -7.21 19.11 2.51
CA SER A 144 -6.15 18.54 3.32
C SER A 144 -6.66 17.44 4.26
N ALA A 145 -5.80 16.47 4.55
CA ALA A 145 -6.07 15.41 5.51
C ALA A 145 -6.59 15.98 6.84
N GLY A 146 -7.69 15.41 7.32
CA GLY A 146 -8.37 15.89 8.53
C GLY A 146 -9.47 16.93 8.28
N PHE A 147 -9.57 17.52 7.08
CA PHE A 147 -10.64 18.45 6.70
C PHE A 147 -11.85 17.76 6.03
N TYR A 148 -11.78 16.46 5.82
CA TYR A 148 -12.91 15.65 5.33
C TYR A 148 -14.06 15.47 6.33
N LYS A 149 -14.06 16.26 7.40
CA LYS A 149 -15.17 16.35 8.35
C LYS A 149 -16.04 17.52 7.95
N THR A 150 -17.07 17.28 7.16
CA THR A 150 -18.06 18.31 6.84
C THR A 150 -19.17 18.30 7.88
N ASN A 151 -19.37 19.47 8.51
CA ASN A 151 -20.55 19.85 9.34
C ASN A 151 -20.60 19.30 10.77
N ASP A 152 -21.39 19.97 11.59
CA ASP A 152 -21.63 19.78 13.03
C ASP A 152 -22.02 18.37 13.48
N ASN A 153 -22.34 17.48 12.55
CA ASN A 153 -22.67 16.07 12.80
C ASN A 153 -21.47 15.12 12.70
N GLN A 154 -20.24 15.63 12.54
CA GLN A 154 -18.97 14.88 12.63
C GLN A 154 -18.89 13.54 11.85
N LYS A 155 -19.66 13.35 10.80
CA LYS A 155 -19.50 12.19 9.92
C LYS A 155 -18.27 12.41 9.07
N LYS A 156 -17.26 11.56 9.24
CA LYS A 156 -16.10 11.51 8.34
C LYS A 156 -16.59 11.20 6.92
N THR A 157 -16.12 11.97 5.94
CA THR A 157 -16.39 11.70 4.52
C THR A 157 -15.50 10.60 3.96
N VAL A 158 -14.35 10.37 4.60
CA VAL A 158 -13.40 9.29 4.26
C VAL A 158 -13.08 8.52 5.53
N THR A 159 -13.24 7.22 5.49
CA THR A 159 -12.86 6.29 6.56
C THR A 159 -11.92 5.24 5.97
N VAL A 160 -10.79 5.03 6.63
CA VAL A 160 -9.82 3.98 6.27
C VAL A 160 -9.66 3.07 7.48
N ALA A 161 -9.80 1.78 7.26
CA ALA A 161 -9.55 0.78 8.28
C ALA A 161 -8.75 -0.38 7.68
N PRO A 162 -7.73 -0.89 8.39
CA PRO A 162 -7.11 -2.16 8.02
C PRO A 162 -8.21 -3.23 8.05
N LYS A 163 -8.44 -3.86 6.93
CA LYS A 163 -9.31 -5.02 6.88
C LYS A 163 -8.41 -6.25 6.92
N ASN A 164 -8.54 -7.08 7.96
CA ASN A 164 -8.14 -8.46 7.84
C ASN A 164 -8.98 -9.03 6.72
N ALA A 165 -8.34 -9.24 5.60
CA ALA A 165 -9.02 -9.70 4.42
C ALA A 165 -9.36 -11.18 4.59
N ASP A 166 -10.50 -11.46 5.18
CA ASP A 166 -11.32 -12.57 4.72
C ASP A 166 -11.81 -12.18 3.32
N VAL A 167 -10.83 -11.98 2.45
CA VAL A 167 -11.14 -11.49 1.14
C VAL A 167 -11.50 -12.69 0.32
N ASN A 168 -12.75 -12.82 -0.04
CA ASN A 168 -13.23 -13.53 -1.21
C ASN A 168 -12.66 -12.88 -2.51
N PHE A 169 -11.35 -12.56 -2.52
CA PHE A 169 -10.63 -12.03 -3.69
C PHE A 169 -10.60 -13.03 -4.84
N ILE A 170 -10.86 -14.29 -4.53
CA ILE A 170 -10.87 -15.38 -5.49
C ILE A 170 -12.08 -15.29 -6.43
N SER A 171 -13.12 -14.52 -6.09
CA SER A 171 -14.29 -14.36 -6.95
C SER A 171 -13.97 -13.73 -8.31
N ASN A 172 -12.93 -12.92 -8.40
CA ASN A 172 -12.52 -12.19 -9.61
C ASN A 172 -11.26 -12.76 -10.28
N LEU A 173 -10.71 -13.86 -9.75
CA LEU A 173 -9.62 -14.58 -10.39
C LEU A 173 -10.17 -15.28 -11.64
N GLN A 174 -9.62 -14.95 -12.81
CA GLN A 174 -9.90 -15.69 -14.02
C GLN A 174 -9.03 -16.94 -14.08
N THR A 175 -9.61 -18.05 -14.46
CA THR A 175 -8.93 -19.33 -14.52
C THR A 175 -9.13 -19.99 -15.86
N LYS A 176 -8.07 -20.63 -16.37
CA LYS A 176 -8.11 -21.48 -17.55
C LYS A 176 -7.56 -22.84 -17.17
N ILE A 177 -8.31 -23.90 -17.40
CA ILE A 177 -7.86 -25.26 -17.12
C ILE A 177 -7.80 -26.01 -18.43
N PHE A 178 -6.68 -26.63 -18.71
CA PHE A 178 -6.47 -27.43 -19.87
C PHE A 178 -5.94 -28.82 -19.46
N ILE A 179 -6.65 -29.85 -19.87
CA ILE A 179 -6.29 -31.25 -19.66
C ILE A 179 -6.37 -31.96 -21.01
N SER A 180 -5.38 -32.75 -21.34
CA SER A 180 -5.42 -33.59 -22.55
C SER A 180 -6.57 -34.58 -22.48
N ASN A 181 -7.36 -34.68 -23.56
CA ASN A 181 -8.45 -35.66 -23.67
C ASN A 181 -7.94 -37.11 -23.63
N VAL A 182 -6.65 -37.34 -23.87
CA VAL A 182 -6.04 -38.66 -23.84
C VAL A 182 -4.84 -38.64 -22.91
N ILE A 183 -4.87 -39.51 -21.90
CA ILE A 183 -3.77 -39.65 -20.92
C ILE A 183 -3.14 -41.05 -21.16
N PRO A 184 -1.96 -41.08 -21.79
CA PRO A 184 -1.29 -42.37 -22.05
C PRO A 184 -0.78 -43.01 -20.74
N THR A 185 -0.87 -44.32 -20.66
CA THR A 185 -0.48 -45.08 -19.46
C THR A 185 1.05 -45.15 -19.22
N TYR A 186 1.83 -44.99 -20.31
CA TYR A 186 3.29 -45.18 -20.27
C TYR A 186 4.09 -43.88 -20.04
N LYS A 187 3.42 -42.71 -20.08
CA LYS A 187 4.09 -41.41 -19.83
C LYS A 187 3.17 -40.44 -19.10
N PHE A 188 3.80 -39.45 -18.47
CA PHE A 188 3.04 -38.36 -17.86
C PHE A 188 2.44 -37.43 -18.92
N SER A 189 1.21 -37.03 -18.69
CA SER A 189 0.52 -35.92 -19.35
C SER A 189 0.46 -34.73 -18.41
N THR A 190 0.11 -33.55 -18.91
CA THR A 190 0.08 -32.32 -18.11
C THR A 190 -1.35 -31.83 -17.92
N VAL A 191 -1.68 -31.47 -16.69
CA VAL A 191 -2.79 -30.56 -16.38
C VAL A 191 -2.19 -29.17 -16.28
N SER A 192 -2.64 -28.25 -17.14
CA SER A 192 -2.24 -26.85 -17.09
C SER A 192 -3.34 -26.02 -16.44
N VAL A 193 -2.99 -25.26 -15.42
CA VAL A 193 -3.89 -24.35 -14.72
C VAL A 193 -3.36 -22.94 -14.88
N GLY A 194 -4.01 -22.17 -15.74
CA GLY A 194 -3.73 -20.74 -15.92
C GLY A 194 -4.53 -19.91 -14.93
N LEU A 195 -3.83 -19.03 -14.22
CA LEU A 195 -4.39 -18.08 -13.26
C LEU A 195 -4.13 -16.67 -13.76
N ILE A 196 -5.16 -15.83 -13.83
CA ILE A 196 -5.06 -14.45 -14.29
C ILE A 196 -5.63 -13.55 -13.19
N ASN A 197 -4.76 -12.75 -12.59
CA ASN A 197 -5.18 -11.70 -11.67
C ASN A 197 -5.60 -10.46 -12.47
N VAL A 198 -6.87 -10.15 -12.52
CA VAL A 198 -7.40 -8.96 -13.22
C VAL A 198 -7.55 -7.75 -12.29
N GLN A 199 -7.02 -7.85 -11.07
CA GLN A 199 -7.12 -6.81 -10.05
C GLN A 199 -5.87 -5.92 -10.00
N PRO A 200 -5.99 -4.66 -9.58
CA PRO A 200 -4.85 -3.75 -9.38
C PRO A 200 -4.07 -4.01 -8.07
N PHE A 201 -4.31 -5.14 -7.40
CA PHE A 201 -3.64 -5.54 -6.18
C PHE A 201 -3.18 -7.00 -6.25
N ALA A 202 -2.17 -7.33 -5.46
CA ALA A 202 -1.64 -8.69 -5.41
C ALA A 202 -2.60 -9.65 -4.68
N LEU A 203 -2.63 -10.89 -5.14
CA LEU A 203 -3.35 -11.99 -4.50
C LEU A 203 -2.32 -12.93 -3.88
N TYR A 204 -2.51 -13.28 -2.62
CA TYR A 204 -1.58 -14.12 -1.87
C TYR A 204 -2.22 -15.43 -1.44
N LYS A 205 -1.40 -16.48 -1.37
CA LYS A 205 -1.75 -17.80 -0.83
C LYS A 205 -3.01 -18.39 -1.47
N ILE A 206 -3.14 -18.24 -2.79
CA ILE A 206 -4.23 -18.89 -3.53
C ILE A 206 -3.98 -20.39 -3.50
N PRO A 207 -4.82 -21.19 -2.85
CA PRO A 207 -4.64 -22.63 -2.85
C PRO A 207 -5.07 -23.19 -4.20
N VAL A 208 -4.18 -23.97 -4.80
CA VAL A 208 -4.43 -24.70 -6.05
C VAL A 208 -4.16 -26.17 -5.79
N SER A 209 -5.12 -27.02 -6.11
CA SER A 209 -4.94 -28.47 -6.00
C SER A 209 -5.60 -29.19 -7.15
N VAL A 210 -4.96 -30.29 -7.55
CA VAL A 210 -5.49 -31.27 -8.54
C VAL A 210 -5.56 -32.62 -7.88
N VAL A 211 -6.72 -33.24 -7.87
CA VAL A 211 -6.96 -34.52 -7.23
C VAL A 211 -7.65 -35.48 -8.18
N SER A 212 -7.26 -36.73 -8.12
CA SER A 212 -7.92 -37.84 -8.80
C SER A 212 -7.63 -39.17 -8.07
N PRO A 213 -8.60 -40.02 -7.87
CA PRO A 213 -8.38 -41.33 -7.25
C PRO A 213 -7.55 -42.27 -8.13
N ASP A 214 -7.62 -42.12 -9.43
CA ASP A 214 -7.08 -43.05 -10.42
C ASP A 214 -5.77 -42.61 -11.06
N LEU A 215 -5.30 -41.41 -10.74
CA LEU A 215 -4.06 -40.85 -11.28
C LEU A 215 -2.96 -40.78 -10.23
N LYS A 216 -1.73 -40.97 -10.66
CA LYS A 216 -0.52 -40.59 -9.93
C LYS A 216 0.01 -39.26 -10.44
N PHE A 217 0.70 -38.53 -9.60
CA PHE A 217 1.18 -37.19 -9.88
C PHE A 217 2.72 -37.18 -9.85
N LYS A 218 3.31 -36.47 -10.79
CA LYS A 218 4.76 -36.28 -10.86
C LYS A 218 5.25 -35.19 -9.91
N THR A 219 4.40 -34.20 -9.66
CA THR A 219 4.70 -33.02 -8.86
C THR A 219 3.73 -32.89 -7.69
N GLN A 220 3.92 -31.91 -6.84
CA GLN A 220 3.02 -31.64 -5.72
C GLN A 220 1.59 -31.38 -6.21
N GLN A 221 0.61 -32.08 -5.58
CA GLN A 221 -0.80 -32.00 -5.95
C GLN A 221 -1.50 -30.73 -5.45
N ALA A 222 -0.96 -30.12 -4.39
CA ALA A 222 -1.48 -28.91 -3.78
C ALA A 222 -0.34 -27.92 -3.55
N LEU A 223 -0.57 -26.68 -3.91
CA LEU A 223 0.39 -25.60 -3.75
C LEU A 223 -0.33 -24.28 -3.47
N GLU A 224 0.39 -23.35 -2.88
CA GLU A 224 -0.06 -21.96 -2.72
C GLU A 224 0.61 -21.07 -3.77
N VAL A 225 -0.17 -20.22 -4.42
CA VAL A 225 0.29 -19.33 -5.48
C VAL A 225 0.08 -17.88 -5.09
N ASN A 226 1.09 -17.07 -5.33
CA ASN A 226 0.98 -15.62 -5.25
C ASN A 226 0.95 -15.04 -6.66
N LEU A 227 0.10 -14.05 -6.88
CA LEU A 227 -0.02 -13.30 -8.14
C LEU A 227 0.14 -11.81 -7.86
N LEU A 228 1.01 -11.15 -8.61
CA LEU A 228 1.11 -9.70 -8.62
C LEU A 228 -0.12 -9.06 -9.31
N PRO A 229 -0.34 -7.74 -9.20
CA PRO A 229 -1.38 -7.06 -9.95
C PRO A 229 -1.26 -7.35 -11.44
N PHE A 230 -2.37 -7.73 -12.08
CA PHE A 230 -2.48 -8.06 -13.51
C PHE A 230 -1.55 -9.18 -14.01
N GLU A 231 -0.99 -9.99 -13.09
CA GLU A 231 -0.13 -11.12 -13.44
C GLU A 231 -0.93 -12.30 -13.97
N THR A 232 -0.38 -12.95 -15.00
CA THR A 232 -0.80 -14.27 -15.46
C THR A 232 0.26 -15.29 -15.09
N LYS A 233 -0.17 -16.44 -14.55
CA LYS A 233 0.73 -17.51 -14.14
C LYS A 233 0.16 -18.87 -14.52
N ASP A 234 0.96 -19.67 -15.19
CA ASP A 234 0.61 -21.04 -15.57
C ASP A 234 1.28 -22.03 -14.61
N ILE A 235 0.51 -23.03 -14.21
CA ILE A 235 0.94 -24.11 -13.32
C ILE A 235 0.76 -25.42 -14.08
N GLU A 236 1.82 -26.20 -14.13
CA GLU A 236 1.80 -27.49 -14.79
C GLU A 236 1.91 -28.62 -13.76
N ILE A 237 0.96 -29.54 -13.78
CA ILE A 237 0.91 -30.70 -12.91
C ILE A 237 0.94 -31.95 -13.76
N GLY A 238 2.00 -32.73 -13.64
CA GLY A 238 2.15 -33.99 -14.37
C GLY A 238 1.27 -35.09 -13.79
N ILE A 239 0.46 -35.71 -14.62
CA ILE A 239 -0.46 -36.78 -14.26
C ILE A 239 -0.24 -38.02 -15.11
N GLN A 240 -0.48 -39.19 -14.54
CA GLN A 240 -0.41 -40.49 -15.24
C GLN A 240 -1.40 -41.46 -14.59
N PRO A 241 -2.07 -42.36 -15.36
CA PRO A 241 -2.90 -43.43 -14.79
C PRO A 241 -2.11 -44.30 -13.78
N LYS A 242 -2.74 -44.69 -12.69
CA LYS A 242 -2.15 -45.64 -11.71
C LYS A 242 -2.01 -47.03 -12.31
N ASP A 243 -3.05 -47.44 -13.05
CA ASP A 243 -3.13 -48.74 -13.63
C ASP A 243 -3.24 -48.70 -15.16
N PHE A 244 -2.95 -49.81 -15.81
CA PHE A 244 -3.12 -49.92 -17.26
C PHE A 244 -4.57 -50.25 -17.60
N TRP A 245 -5.24 -49.28 -18.24
CA TRP A 245 -6.63 -49.47 -18.71
C TRP A 245 -6.79 -48.99 -20.16
N LEU A 246 -7.56 -49.70 -20.91
CA LEU A 246 -7.98 -49.27 -22.26
C LEU A 246 -9.37 -48.61 -22.18
N ASN A 247 -9.52 -47.43 -22.79
CA ASN A 247 -10.77 -46.72 -22.94
C ASN A 247 -11.55 -46.43 -21.65
N ARG A 248 -10.83 -45.93 -20.60
CA ARG A 248 -11.43 -45.53 -19.35
C ARG A 248 -11.37 -44.00 -19.19
N SER A 249 -12.43 -43.39 -18.67
CA SER A 249 -12.44 -42.02 -18.21
C SER A 249 -11.86 -41.91 -16.80
N PHE A 250 -11.08 -40.85 -16.54
CA PHE A 250 -10.49 -40.56 -15.23
C PHE A 250 -11.11 -39.28 -14.70
N PRO A 251 -11.76 -39.30 -13.53
CA PRO A 251 -12.23 -38.04 -12.91
C PRO A 251 -11.03 -37.22 -12.42
N VAL A 252 -11.02 -35.94 -12.76
CA VAL A 252 -9.99 -35.00 -12.30
C VAL A 252 -10.68 -33.78 -11.73
N THR A 253 -10.46 -33.53 -10.45
CA THR A 253 -10.99 -32.36 -9.76
C THR A 253 -9.88 -31.34 -9.56
N VAL A 254 -10.08 -30.13 -10.08
CA VAL A 254 -9.19 -28.99 -9.86
C VAL A 254 -9.86 -28.01 -8.90
N LYS A 255 -9.21 -27.70 -7.80
CA LYS A 255 -9.68 -26.71 -6.82
C LYS A 255 -8.77 -25.50 -6.85
N ILE A 256 -9.36 -24.32 -6.98
CA ILE A 256 -8.67 -23.03 -6.98
C ILE A 256 -9.39 -22.10 -6.02
N GLY A 257 -8.81 -21.88 -4.86
CA GLY A 257 -9.48 -21.19 -3.77
C GLY A 257 -10.75 -21.92 -3.34
N LEU A 258 -11.90 -21.27 -3.48
CA LEU A 258 -13.22 -21.84 -3.17
C LEU A 258 -13.92 -22.47 -4.40
N LYS A 259 -13.35 -22.31 -5.60
CA LYS A 259 -13.94 -22.86 -6.84
C LYS A 259 -13.47 -24.28 -7.08
N THR A 260 -14.38 -25.12 -7.54
CA THR A 260 -14.11 -26.51 -7.94
C THR A 260 -14.51 -26.69 -9.39
N TYR A 261 -13.65 -27.39 -10.15
CA TYR A 261 -13.84 -27.74 -11.55
C TYR A 261 -13.69 -29.25 -11.71
N GLU A 262 -14.61 -29.88 -12.42
CA GLU A 262 -14.65 -31.32 -12.69
C GLU A 262 -14.63 -31.63 -14.20
#